data_9affb13760f94525515fb1400105d406
#
_entry.id   9affb13760f94525515fb1400105d406
#
_cell.length_a   1.000
_cell.length_b   1.000
_cell.length_c   1.000
_cell.angle_alpha   90.00
_cell.angle_beta   90.00
_cell.angle_gamma   90.00
#
_symmetry.space_group_name_H-M   'P 1'
#
loop_
_entity.id
_entity.type
_entity.pdbx_description
1 polymer ?
#
loop_
_entity_poly.entity_id
_entity_poly.type
_entity_poly.pdbx_seq_one_letter_code
_entity_poly.pdbx_strand_id
1 'polypeptide(L)'
;MNAIHNSQSGNLRDKTLDHDSTQYAALVGIDWGDKEHAFHLKSDDGTFESGTLRHSSETLFQWLSKLEERFGSRPVAFAIEAQSPPLLAAIRQFSWAVVFQIHPITSKRLRTAFTPSGAKDDLPDAKVLLDLLISHRDKLRPLPEPVSPKTRILDGICRERRELVDQRTKWCLQTRAALKAYFPQAFELFSDELFRPIVSKFLARWPDLISLKAEKSSIIKRFYTSNGYRNVALIDQRLEIIKTSIAIEIDPSRISEYTRKVKHILERIELANRQIKELDLQMSTVFKEHENWQFFRELPGAGPSLAPRLLCAINMAPENNAQGMQKYFGTAPVKEKSGSRVWTHRRWNAPRFFHQTWGEWAGLSVQHSRWAKEFYEQAKARGKGRYTALRALAFKWMRVIARCLETKTDYNEELYIQSLKKRRSPLAQHL
;
A
#
# COMPACT_ATOMS: atom_id res chain seq x y z
N MET A 1 10.87 44.48 -25.16
CA MET A 1 9.57 44.83 -24.60
C MET A 1 9.08 43.69 -23.77
N ASN A 2 9.05 43.91 -22.48
CA ASN A 2 8.80 42.93 -21.42
C ASN A 2 7.31 42.58 -21.34
N ALA A 3 6.98 41.29 -21.22
CA ALA A 3 5.73 40.83 -20.66
C ALA A 3 6.03 39.82 -19.53
N ILE A 4 5.91 40.34 -18.33
CA ILE A 4 6.05 39.65 -17.07
C ILE A 4 4.81 38.75 -16.90
N HIS A 5 4.99 37.42 -16.89
CA HIS A 5 3.96 36.50 -16.43
C HIS A 5 4.03 36.37 -14.92
N ASN A 6 3.14 37.06 -14.27
CA ASN A 6 2.82 36.95 -12.85
C ASN A 6 1.99 35.66 -12.66
N SER A 7 2.63 34.58 -12.29
CA SER A 7 1.94 33.37 -11.85
C SER A 7 1.55 33.52 -10.38
N GLN A 8 0.33 33.98 -10.16
CA GLN A 8 -0.34 33.86 -8.87
C GLN A 8 -0.54 32.38 -8.55
N SER A 9 0.22 31.87 -7.60
CA SER A 9 -0.03 30.60 -6.91
C SER A 9 -1.23 30.79 -5.97
N GLY A 10 -2.42 30.85 -6.54
CA GLY A 10 -3.68 30.82 -5.82
C GLY A 10 -3.95 29.41 -5.30
N ASN A 11 -4.23 29.30 -4.02
CA ASN A 11 -4.70 28.13 -3.31
C ASN A 11 -5.90 27.48 -4.00
N LEU A 12 -5.68 26.51 -4.90
CA LEU A 12 -6.70 25.79 -5.67
C LEU A 12 -7.44 24.70 -4.85
N ARG A 13 -7.24 24.63 -3.52
CA ARG A 13 -7.83 23.58 -2.67
C ARG A 13 -9.09 23.98 -1.91
N ASP A 14 -9.65 25.17 -2.09
CA ASP A 14 -10.79 25.66 -1.29
C ASP A 14 -12.10 25.84 -2.08
N LYS A 15 -12.25 25.17 -3.21
CA LYS A 15 -13.56 24.92 -3.80
C LYS A 15 -14.02 23.49 -3.49
N THR A 16 -14.36 23.23 -2.24
CA THR A 16 -15.35 22.20 -1.94
C THR A 16 -16.66 22.68 -2.53
N LEU A 17 -16.94 22.28 -3.77
CA LEU A 17 -18.31 22.33 -4.30
C LEU A 17 -19.18 21.65 -3.26
N ASP A 18 -20.20 22.34 -2.76
CA ASP A 18 -21.23 21.73 -1.95
C ASP A 18 -21.99 20.73 -2.84
N HIS A 19 -21.50 19.48 -2.86
CA HIS A 19 -22.00 18.44 -3.74
C HIS A 19 -23.45 18.01 -3.42
N ASP A 20 -23.97 18.40 -2.26
CA ASP A 20 -25.37 18.23 -1.91
C ASP A 20 -26.28 19.19 -2.66
N SER A 21 -25.81 20.42 -2.95
CA SER A 21 -26.54 21.44 -3.70
C SER A 21 -26.24 21.40 -5.21
N THR A 22 -25.25 20.65 -5.68
CA THR A 22 -24.87 20.61 -7.09
C THR A 22 -25.95 19.91 -7.92
N GLN A 23 -26.54 20.65 -8.86
CA GLN A 23 -27.47 20.10 -9.84
C GLN A 23 -26.67 19.49 -11.01
N TYR A 24 -26.73 18.17 -11.16
CA TYR A 24 -26.08 17.46 -12.26
C TYR A 24 -27.00 17.46 -13.49
N ALA A 25 -26.43 17.64 -14.68
CA ALA A 25 -27.15 17.55 -15.94
C ALA A 25 -27.60 16.10 -16.25
N ALA A 26 -26.82 15.12 -15.76
CA ALA A 26 -27.20 13.72 -15.83
C ALA A 26 -26.51 12.92 -14.70
N LEU A 27 -27.12 11.80 -14.34
CA LEU A 27 -26.59 10.77 -13.45
C LEU A 27 -26.35 9.50 -14.28
N VAL A 28 -25.19 8.88 -14.16
CA VAL A 28 -24.82 7.72 -14.96
C VAL A 28 -24.27 6.62 -14.05
N GLY A 29 -24.85 5.43 -14.11
CA GLY A 29 -24.28 4.22 -13.53
C GLY A 29 -23.61 3.40 -14.64
N ILE A 30 -22.35 2.97 -14.42
CA ILE A 30 -21.62 2.16 -15.39
C ILE A 30 -21.07 0.93 -14.67
N ASP A 31 -21.45 -0.25 -15.18
CA ASP A 31 -20.84 -1.52 -14.79
C ASP A 31 -19.73 -1.89 -15.75
N TRP A 32 -18.58 -2.26 -15.18
CA TRP A 32 -17.37 -2.61 -15.91
C TRP A 32 -17.39 -4.07 -16.34
N GLY A 33 -17.41 -4.31 -17.65
CA GLY A 33 -17.18 -5.64 -18.24
C GLY A 33 -15.85 -5.72 -18.99
N ASP A 34 -15.37 -6.92 -19.23
CA ASP A 34 -14.10 -7.17 -19.94
C ASP A 34 -14.15 -6.74 -21.42
N LYS A 35 -15.26 -6.99 -22.09
CA LYS A 35 -15.46 -6.66 -23.52
C LYS A 35 -16.41 -5.49 -23.75
N GLU A 36 -17.39 -5.34 -22.91
CA GLU A 36 -18.42 -4.32 -22.99
C GLU A 36 -18.79 -3.80 -21.59
N HIS A 37 -19.18 -2.54 -21.52
CA HIS A 37 -19.64 -1.87 -20.30
C HIS A 37 -21.11 -1.55 -20.43
N ALA A 38 -21.91 -2.01 -19.50
CA ALA A 38 -23.30 -1.61 -19.41
C ALA A 38 -23.44 -0.24 -18.76
N PHE A 39 -24.31 0.61 -19.29
CA PHE A 39 -24.63 1.89 -18.64
C PHE A 39 -26.13 2.12 -18.54
N HIS A 40 -26.49 2.84 -17.49
CA HIS A 40 -27.78 3.47 -17.32
C HIS A 40 -27.57 4.97 -17.04
N LEU A 41 -28.33 5.82 -17.71
CA LEU A 41 -28.29 7.26 -17.59
C LEU A 41 -29.67 7.81 -17.27
N LYS A 42 -29.72 8.83 -16.41
CA LYS A 42 -30.90 9.66 -16.16
C LYS A 42 -30.51 11.11 -16.32
N SER A 43 -31.14 11.81 -17.26
CA SER A 43 -30.96 13.26 -17.47
C SER A 43 -31.80 14.08 -16.47
N ASP A 44 -31.48 15.36 -16.34
CA ASP A 44 -32.21 16.31 -15.49
C ASP A 44 -33.66 16.57 -15.98
N ASP A 45 -33.92 16.40 -17.27
CA ASP A 45 -35.28 16.42 -17.86
C ASP A 45 -36.12 15.19 -17.54
N GLY A 46 -35.55 14.20 -16.84
CA GLY A 46 -36.22 12.95 -16.46
C GLY A 46 -36.10 11.81 -17.47
N THR A 47 -35.41 12.02 -18.61
CA THR A 47 -35.20 10.99 -19.63
C THR A 47 -34.26 9.89 -19.11
N PHE A 48 -34.61 8.60 -19.36
CA PHE A 48 -33.78 7.45 -19.04
C PHE A 48 -33.26 6.82 -20.32
N GLU A 49 -31.98 6.46 -20.30
CA GLU A 49 -31.30 5.75 -21.37
C GLU A 49 -30.48 4.59 -20.80
N SER A 50 -30.32 3.53 -21.58
CA SER A 50 -29.45 2.41 -21.22
C SER A 50 -28.84 1.82 -22.49
N GLY A 51 -27.70 1.17 -22.33
CA GLY A 51 -27.01 0.54 -23.43
C GLY A 51 -25.71 -0.11 -23.01
N THR A 52 -24.96 -0.55 -24.00
CA THR A 52 -23.64 -1.14 -23.83
C THR A 52 -22.61 -0.34 -24.64
N LEU A 53 -21.40 -0.24 -24.08
CA LEU A 53 -20.25 0.40 -24.70
C LEU A 53 -19.16 -0.65 -24.86
N ARG A 54 -18.68 -0.86 -26.06
CA ARG A 54 -17.55 -1.75 -26.30
C ARG A 54 -16.31 -1.21 -25.58
N HIS A 55 -15.54 -2.11 -24.98
CA HIS A 55 -14.25 -1.76 -24.34
C HIS A 55 -13.20 -1.41 -25.40
N SER A 56 -13.29 -0.21 -25.96
CA SER A 56 -12.25 0.40 -26.78
C SER A 56 -12.14 1.88 -26.47
N SER A 57 -10.95 2.43 -26.62
CA SER A 57 -10.71 3.86 -26.38
C SER A 57 -11.62 4.71 -27.25
N GLU A 58 -11.76 4.35 -28.55
CA GLU A 58 -12.55 5.09 -29.53
C GLU A 58 -14.04 5.16 -29.11
N THR A 59 -14.62 4.02 -28.73
CA THR A 59 -16.03 3.95 -28.31
C THR A 59 -16.27 4.77 -27.03
N LEU A 60 -15.40 4.63 -26.05
CA LEU A 60 -15.51 5.36 -24.77
C LEU A 60 -15.38 6.87 -24.99
N PHE A 61 -14.38 7.32 -25.74
CA PHE A 61 -14.19 8.75 -26.00
C PHE A 61 -15.28 9.33 -26.87
N GLN A 62 -15.75 8.64 -27.91
CA GLN A 62 -16.88 9.07 -28.72
C GLN A 62 -18.16 9.22 -27.88
N TRP A 63 -18.42 8.29 -26.99
CA TRP A 63 -19.57 8.37 -26.11
C TRP A 63 -19.46 9.53 -25.10
N LEU A 64 -18.30 9.72 -24.47
CA LEU A 64 -18.05 10.84 -23.57
C LEU A 64 -18.15 12.19 -24.28
N SER A 65 -17.62 12.31 -25.50
CA SER A 65 -17.76 13.53 -26.31
C SER A 65 -19.21 13.84 -26.67
N LYS A 66 -20.03 12.81 -26.99
CA LYS A 66 -21.48 13.01 -27.21
C LYS A 66 -22.20 13.49 -25.97
N LEU A 67 -21.80 13.03 -24.78
CA LEU A 67 -22.33 13.55 -23.52
C LEU A 67 -21.94 15.02 -23.28
N GLU A 68 -20.70 15.37 -23.62
CA GLU A 68 -20.22 16.76 -23.56
C GLU A 68 -20.98 17.69 -24.50
N GLU A 69 -21.19 17.27 -25.75
CA GLU A 69 -22.01 18.02 -26.71
C GLU A 69 -23.45 18.18 -26.24
N ARG A 70 -24.03 17.15 -25.64
CA ARG A 70 -25.42 17.15 -25.16
C ARG A 70 -25.63 18.01 -23.92
N PHE A 71 -24.74 17.92 -22.94
CA PHE A 71 -24.91 18.57 -21.65
C PHE A 71 -24.04 19.83 -21.47
N GLY A 72 -23.17 20.10 -22.42
CA GLY A 72 -22.23 21.21 -22.37
C GLY A 72 -21.25 21.06 -21.20
N SER A 73 -20.84 22.18 -20.60
CA SER A 73 -19.96 22.17 -19.44
C SER A 73 -20.68 21.90 -18.11
N ARG A 74 -21.95 21.51 -18.12
CA ARG A 74 -22.69 21.17 -16.91
C ARG A 74 -22.18 19.84 -16.32
N PRO A 75 -22.05 19.73 -15.00
CA PRO A 75 -21.49 18.53 -14.38
C PRO A 75 -22.39 17.30 -14.60
N VAL A 76 -21.79 16.16 -14.92
CA VAL A 76 -22.40 14.84 -15.01
C VAL A 76 -21.81 13.92 -13.94
N ALA A 77 -22.64 13.27 -13.16
CA ALA A 77 -22.21 12.35 -12.09
C ALA A 77 -22.14 10.92 -12.62
N PHE A 78 -21.00 10.26 -12.39
CA PHE A 78 -20.75 8.87 -12.77
C PHE A 78 -20.58 8.00 -11.52
N ALA A 79 -21.41 6.97 -11.35
CA ALA A 79 -21.18 5.89 -10.39
C ALA A 79 -20.49 4.72 -11.09
N ILE A 80 -19.30 4.36 -10.63
CA ILE A 80 -18.52 3.23 -11.14
C ILE A 80 -18.05 2.33 -10.00
N GLU A 81 -17.86 1.04 -10.24
CA GLU A 81 -17.22 0.20 -9.23
C GLU A 81 -15.72 0.52 -9.06
N ALA A 82 -15.21 0.29 -7.84
CA ALA A 82 -13.85 0.64 -7.45
C ALA A 82 -12.73 -0.05 -8.26
N GLN A 83 -13.07 -1.04 -9.09
CA GLN A 83 -12.12 -1.88 -9.83
C GLN A 83 -12.06 -1.59 -11.34
N SER A 84 -12.41 -0.39 -11.78
CA SER A 84 -12.46 0.00 -13.21
C SER A 84 -11.41 1.06 -13.59
N PRO A 85 -10.08 0.78 -13.49
CA PRO A 85 -9.06 1.81 -13.72
C PRO A 85 -9.08 2.45 -15.12
N PRO A 86 -9.27 1.70 -16.26
CA PRO A 86 -9.30 2.31 -17.58
C PRO A 86 -10.50 3.22 -17.80
N LEU A 87 -11.69 2.81 -17.35
CA LEU A 87 -12.90 3.63 -17.42
C LEU A 87 -12.74 4.92 -16.62
N LEU A 88 -12.23 4.81 -15.39
CA LEU A 88 -11.91 5.97 -14.56
C LEU A 88 -10.93 6.91 -15.23
N ALA A 89 -9.88 6.37 -15.87
CA ALA A 89 -8.88 7.17 -16.59
C ALA A 89 -9.49 7.92 -17.78
N ALA A 90 -10.41 7.29 -18.53
CA ALA A 90 -11.11 7.94 -19.65
C ALA A 90 -12.03 9.06 -19.15
N ILE A 91 -12.90 8.77 -18.17
CA ILE A 91 -13.87 9.75 -17.64
C ILE A 91 -13.17 10.97 -17.05
N ARG A 92 -12.06 10.78 -16.34
CA ARG A 92 -11.30 11.87 -15.70
C ARG A 92 -10.57 12.81 -16.65
N GLN A 93 -10.55 12.54 -17.95
CA GLN A 93 -10.02 13.51 -18.94
C GLN A 93 -11.01 14.65 -19.21
N PHE A 94 -12.25 14.50 -18.80
CA PHE A 94 -13.32 15.49 -18.98
C PHE A 94 -13.57 16.24 -17.66
N SER A 95 -13.38 17.55 -17.66
CA SER A 95 -13.50 18.41 -16.46
C SER A 95 -14.93 18.49 -15.90
N TRP A 96 -15.94 18.23 -16.74
CA TRP A 96 -17.35 18.23 -16.36
C TRP A 96 -17.78 16.91 -15.70
N ALA A 97 -16.94 15.87 -15.73
CA ALA A 97 -17.29 14.56 -15.19
C ALA A 97 -16.94 14.45 -13.71
N VAL A 98 -17.93 14.15 -12.86
CA VAL A 98 -17.78 13.95 -11.42
C VAL A 98 -17.96 12.47 -11.11
N VAL A 99 -16.92 11.81 -10.61
CA VAL A 99 -16.92 10.36 -10.39
C VAL A 99 -17.19 10.01 -8.93
N PHE A 100 -18.15 9.12 -8.71
CA PHE A 100 -18.43 8.47 -7.43
C PHE A 100 -18.02 7.01 -7.51
N GLN A 101 -16.99 6.67 -6.76
CA GLN A 101 -16.48 5.30 -6.73
C GLN A 101 -17.22 4.47 -5.71
N ILE A 102 -17.93 3.43 -6.17
CA ILE A 102 -18.77 2.57 -5.34
C ILE A 102 -17.99 1.32 -4.96
N HIS A 103 -18.00 0.99 -3.67
CA HIS A 103 -17.35 -0.23 -3.21
C HIS A 103 -18.21 -1.46 -3.60
N PRO A 104 -17.62 -2.55 -4.15
CA PRO A 104 -18.35 -3.74 -4.62
C PRO A 104 -19.27 -4.39 -3.58
N ILE A 105 -18.95 -4.28 -2.29
CA ILE A 105 -19.84 -4.76 -1.22
C ILE A 105 -21.13 -3.92 -1.14
N THR A 106 -21.07 -2.63 -1.46
CA THR A 106 -22.25 -1.74 -1.41
C THR A 106 -23.21 -2.07 -2.54
N SER A 107 -22.72 -2.16 -3.79
CA SER A 107 -23.52 -2.55 -4.95
C SER A 107 -24.12 -3.95 -4.77
N LYS A 108 -23.31 -4.92 -4.31
CA LYS A 108 -23.78 -6.27 -4.01
C LYS A 108 -24.90 -6.31 -2.97
N ARG A 109 -24.77 -5.58 -1.85
CA ARG A 109 -25.79 -5.55 -0.80
C ARG A 109 -27.09 -4.91 -1.29
N LEU A 110 -27.00 -3.84 -2.06
CA LEU A 110 -28.18 -3.19 -2.62
C LEU A 110 -28.88 -4.10 -3.63
N ARG A 111 -28.13 -4.74 -4.53
CA ARG A 111 -28.66 -5.74 -5.45
C ARG A 111 -29.39 -6.87 -4.71
N THR A 112 -28.77 -7.48 -3.71
CA THR A 112 -29.38 -8.55 -2.93
C THR A 112 -30.66 -8.11 -2.22
N ALA A 113 -30.75 -6.83 -1.81
CA ALA A 113 -31.96 -6.31 -1.19
C ALA A 113 -33.13 -6.18 -2.16
N PHE A 114 -32.87 -5.89 -3.44
CA PHE A 114 -33.90 -5.68 -4.45
C PHE A 114 -34.09 -6.86 -5.42
N THR A 115 -33.11 -7.75 -5.53
CA THR A 115 -33.15 -8.92 -6.42
C THR A 115 -32.73 -10.18 -5.65
N PRO A 116 -33.66 -10.77 -4.86
CA PRO A 116 -33.34 -11.94 -4.02
C PRO A 116 -32.97 -13.20 -4.83
N SER A 117 -33.40 -13.30 -6.11
CA SER A 117 -33.15 -14.45 -6.98
C SER A 117 -31.69 -14.73 -7.29
N GLY A 118 -30.77 -13.74 -7.07
CA GLY A 118 -29.35 -13.89 -7.35
C GLY A 118 -28.98 -13.97 -8.84
N ALA A 119 -29.92 -13.72 -9.75
CA ALA A 119 -29.62 -13.64 -11.18
C ALA A 119 -28.56 -12.58 -11.44
N LYS A 120 -27.54 -12.94 -12.21
CA LYS A 120 -26.46 -12.05 -12.58
C LYS A 120 -26.62 -11.64 -14.05
N ASP A 121 -26.88 -10.37 -14.25
CA ASP A 121 -26.93 -9.73 -15.55
C ASP A 121 -26.27 -8.36 -15.42
N ASP A 122 -25.52 -7.91 -16.40
CA ASP A 122 -24.70 -6.69 -16.33
C ASP A 122 -25.56 -5.41 -16.38
N LEU A 123 -26.69 -5.45 -17.09
CA LEU A 123 -27.63 -4.31 -17.15
C LEU A 123 -28.22 -3.93 -15.77
N PRO A 124 -28.69 -4.88 -14.96
CA PRO A 124 -29.11 -4.58 -13.58
C PRO A 124 -28.01 -4.00 -12.70
N ASP A 125 -26.76 -4.41 -12.89
CA ASP A 125 -25.65 -3.90 -12.06
C ASP A 125 -25.37 -2.40 -12.35
N ALA A 126 -25.38 -1.97 -13.59
CA ALA A 126 -25.30 -0.54 -13.97
C ALA A 126 -26.50 0.26 -13.43
N LYS A 127 -27.71 -0.34 -13.44
CA LYS A 127 -28.91 0.30 -12.86
C LYS A 127 -28.77 0.48 -11.35
N VAL A 128 -28.26 -0.50 -10.63
CA VAL A 128 -28.00 -0.40 -9.17
C VAL A 128 -27.05 0.76 -8.87
N LEU A 129 -26.03 0.97 -9.71
CA LEU A 129 -25.11 2.10 -9.57
C LEU A 129 -25.80 3.45 -9.82
N LEU A 130 -26.69 3.52 -10.81
CA LEU A 130 -27.51 4.71 -11.06
C LEU A 130 -28.48 4.99 -9.90
N ASP A 131 -29.17 3.97 -9.38
CA ASP A 131 -30.11 4.09 -8.27
C ASP A 131 -29.41 4.59 -6.99
N LEU A 132 -28.13 4.22 -6.77
CA LEU A 132 -27.32 4.77 -5.70
C LEU A 132 -27.11 6.28 -5.84
N LEU A 133 -26.84 6.79 -7.05
CA LEU A 133 -26.72 8.21 -7.30
C LEU A 133 -28.07 8.95 -7.13
N ILE A 134 -29.15 8.35 -7.55
CA ILE A 134 -30.49 8.96 -7.44
C ILE A 134 -30.91 9.07 -5.97
N SER A 135 -30.79 7.97 -5.20
CA SER A 135 -31.41 7.84 -3.89
C SER A 135 -30.47 8.10 -2.70
N HIS A 136 -29.16 8.01 -2.91
CA HIS A 136 -28.18 8.03 -1.81
C HIS A 136 -26.94 8.86 -2.10
N ARG A 137 -27.01 9.84 -3.01
CA ARG A 137 -25.90 10.70 -3.36
C ARG A 137 -25.34 11.46 -2.14
N ASP A 138 -26.21 11.89 -1.25
CA ASP A 138 -25.87 12.52 0.03
C ASP A 138 -24.89 11.71 0.90
N LYS A 139 -24.91 10.38 0.74
CA LYS A 139 -24.03 9.45 1.47
C LYS A 139 -22.76 9.08 0.69
N LEU A 140 -22.70 9.47 -0.59
CA LEU A 140 -21.56 9.20 -1.45
C LEU A 140 -20.64 10.43 -1.48
N ARG A 141 -19.35 10.18 -1.63
CA ARG A 141 -18.36 11.26 -1.82
C ARG A 141 -17.78 11.15 -3.22
N PRO A 142 -17.72 12.26 -3.94
CA PRO A 142 -17.04 12.25 -5.22
C PRO A 142 -15.55 11.94 -5.02
N LEU A 143 -15.00 11.31 -6.03
CA LEU A 143 -13.59 10.99 -6.04
C LEU A 143 -12.79 12.30 -6.14
N PRO A 144 -11.85 12.56 -5.22
CA PRO A 144 -11.09 13.80 -5.23
C PRO A 144 -10.27 13.95 -6.51
N GLU A 145 -9.93 15.19 -6.83
CA GLU A 145 -9.02 15.49 -7.94
C GLU A 145 -7.73 14.65 -7.85
N PRO A 146 -7.17 14.25 -8.99
CA PRO A 146 -5.93 13.49 -8.99
C PRO A 146 -4.81 14.26 -8.31
N VAL A 147 -4.12 13.59 -7.40
CA VAL A 147 -2.89 14.13 -6.82
C VAL A 147 -1.84 14.41 -7.90
N SER A 148 -0.84 15.24 -7.57
CA SER A 148 0.18 15.65 -8.53
C SER A 148 0.81 14.46 -9.29
N PRO A 149 1.20 14.63 -10.55
CA PRO A 149 1.87 13.57 -11.31
C PRO A 149 3.09 13.01 -10.59
N LYS A 150 3.89 13.84 -9.93
CA LYS A 150 5.05 13.41 -9.13
C LYS A 150 4.64 12.45 -8.01
N THR A 151 3.58 12.76 -7.26
CA THR A 151 3.06 11.88 -6.21
C THR A 151 2.56 10.56 -6.78
N ARG A 152 1.88 10.57 -7.94
CA ARG A 152 1.40 9.32 -8.58
C ARG A 152 2.54 8.43 -9.06
N ILE A 153 3.58 9.03 -9.66
CA ILE A 153 4.79 8.29 -10.07
C ILE A 153 5.46 7.68 -8.84
N LEU A 154 5.65 8.46 -7.78
CA LEU A 154 6.28 7.98 -6.56
C LEU A 154 5.47 6.85 -5.90
N ASP A 155 4.14 6.97 -5.84
CA ASP A 155 3.26 5.92 -5.31
C ASP A 155 3.37 4.63 -6.14
N GLY A 156 3.40 4.74 -7.48
CA GLY A 156 3.60 3.60 -8.37
C GLY A 156 4.90 2.87 -8.07
N ILE A 157 6.02 3.59 -8.01
CA ILE A 157 7.34 3.02 -7.68
C ILE A 157 7.33 2.36 -6.29
N CYS A 158 6.75 3.02 -5.30
CA CYS A 158 6.66 2.49 -3.93
C CYS A 158 5.86 1.19 -3.86
N ARG A 159 4.75 1.08 -4.61
CA ARG A 159 3.90 -0.13 -4.66
C ARG A 159 4.60 -1.27 -5.38
N GLU A 160 5.16 -1.03 -6.54
CA GLU A 160 5.91 -2.02 -7.31
C GLU A 160 7.07 -2.59 -6.50
N ARG A 161 7.86 -1.70 -5.87
CA ARG A 161 8.91 -2.11 -4.96
C ARG A 161 8.40 -2.98 -3.81
N ARG A 162 7.27 -2.62 -3.20
CA ARG A 162 6.67 -3.39 -2.10
C ARG A 162 6.22 -4.77 -2.57
N GLU A 163 5.62 -4.85 -3.74
CA GLU A 163 5.20 -6.12 -4.33
C GLU A 163 6.38 -7.06 -4.56
N LEU A 164 7.49 -6.56 -5.11
CA LEU A 164 8.71 -7.34 -5.27
C LEU A 164 9.29 -7.83 -3.94
N VAL A 165 9.25 -7.00 -2.89
CA VAL A 165 9.67 -7.40 -1.54
C VAL A 165 8.77 -8.52 -0.99
N ASP A 166 7.46 -8.42 -1.19
CA ASP A 166 6.50 -9.46 -0.75
C ASP A 166 6.71 -10.77 -1.51
N GLN A 167 6.91 -10.71 -2.83
CA GLN A 167 7.23 -11.86 -3.67
C GLN A 167 8.55 -12.50 -3.25
N ARG A 168 9.60 -11.72 -3.05
CA ARG A 168 10.89 -12.20 -2.55
C ARG A 168 10.74 -12.92 -1.21
N THR A 169 9.97 -12.37 -0.29
CA THR A 169 9.68 -13.00 1.01
C THR A 169 9.00 -14.35 0.83
N LYS A 170 8.02 -14.44 -0.08
CA LYS A 170 7.36 -15.70 -0.42
C LYS A 170 8.36 -16.73 -0.96
N TRP A 171 9.25 -16.34 -1.85
CA TRP A 171 10.28 -17.22 -2.40
C TRP A 171 11.29 -17.66 -1.34
N CYS A 172 11.68 -16.78 -0.42
CA CYS A 172 12.53 -17.16 0.71
C CYS A 172 11.84 -18.22 1.59
N LEU A 173 10.53 -18.11 1.85
CA LEU A 173 9.78 -19.11 2.59
C LEU A 173 9.71 -20.46 1.84
N GLN A 174 9.55 -20.44 0.52
CA GLN A 174 9.59 -21.63 -0.32
C GLN A 174 10.98 -22.30 -0.31
N THR A 175 12.04 -21.49 -0.43
CA THR A 175 13.42 -21.99 -0.30
C THR A 175 13.65 -22.62 1.06
N ARG A 176 13.18 -21.96 2.13
CA ARG A 176 13.26 -22.50 3.50
C ARG A 176 12.58 -23.87 3.62
N ALA A 177 11.35 -23.99 3.10
CA ALA A 177 10.60 -25.23 3.14
C ALA A 177 11.33 -26.35 2.38
N ALA A 178 11.90 -26.06 1.20
CA ALA A 178 12.66 -27.01 0.43
C ALA A 178 13.96 -27.44 1.17
N LEU A 179 14.76 -26.48 1.64
CA LEU A 179 16.01 -26.77 2.34
C LEU A 179 15.80 -27.61 3.60
N LYS A 180 14.73 -27.39 4.35
CA LYS A 180 14.38 -28.20 5.52
C LYS A 180 14.21 -29.70 5.19
N ALA A 181 13.82 -30.00 3.96
CA ALA A 181 13.58 -31.41 3.56
C ALA A 181 14.85 -32.18 3.23
N TYR A 182 15.91 -31.48 2.73
CA TYR A 182 17.12 -32.22 2.29
C TYR A 182 18.44 -31.63 2.79
N PHE A 183 18.48 -30.31 3.10
CA PHE A 183 19.71 -29.63 3.53
C PHE A 183 19.43 -28.61 4.66
N PRO A 184 18.91 -29.04 5.83
CA PRO A 184 18.53 -28.15 6.93
C PRO A 184 19.71 -27.39 7.51
N GLN A 185 20.94 -27.91 7.43
CA GLN A 185 22.16 -27.25 7.92
C GLN A 185 22.41 -25.88 7.23
N ALA A 186 21.85 -25.64 6.04
CA ALA A 186 21.95 -24.35 5.36
C ALA A 186 21.47 -23.17 6.24
N PHE A 187 20.52 -23.40 7.17
CA PHE A 187 20.06 -22.35 8.11
C PHE A 187 21.08 -22.02 9.19
N GLU A 188 21.85 -23.01 9.65
CA GLU A 188 22.92 -22.80 10.62
C GLU A 188 24.11 -22.08 9.98
N LEU A 189 24.30 -22.27 8.67
CA LEU A 189 25.39 -21.65 7.91
C LEU A 189 25.10 -20.19 7.51
N PHE A 190 23.83 -19.80 7.32
CA PHE A 190 23.48 -18.46 6.78
C PHE A 190 22.46 -17.70 7.61
N SER A 191 21.96 -18.24 8.69
CA SER A 191 20.80 -17.66 9.38
C SER A 191 19.56 -17.56 8.46
N ASP A 192 18.56 -16.78 8.89
CA ASP A 192 17.29 -16.69 8.17
C ASP A 192 17.28 -15.77 6.94
N GLU A 193 18.42 -15.16 6.59
CA GLU A 193 18.50 -14.15 5.52
C GLU A 193 18.76 -14.77 4.13
N LEU A 194 17.85 -15.65 3.69
CA LEU A 194 17.99 -16.39 2.42
C LEU A 194 18.02 -15.51 1.16
N PHE A 195 17.64 -14.24 1.27
CA PHE A 195 17.69 -13.29 0.16
C PHE A 195 19.09 -12.70 -0.09
N ARG A 196 20.06 -12.96 0.77
CA ARG A 196 21.42 -12.43 0.60
C ARG A 196 22.14 -13.10 -0.58
N PRO A 197 22.87 -12.32 -1.41
CA PRO A 197 23.55 -12.89 -2.59
C PRO A 197 24.53 -14.01 -2.27
N ILE A 198 25.12 -14.01 -1.09
CA ILE A 198 26.04 -15.09 -0.68
C ILE A 198 25.35 -16.45 -0.59
N VAL A 199 24.06 -16.50 -0.19
CA VAL A 199 23.30 -17.73 -0.06
C VAL A 199 23.08 -18.37 -1.44
N SER A 200 22.71 -17.58 -2.43
CA SER A 200 22.58 -18.05 -3.81
C SER A 200 23.91 -18.60 -4.35
N LYS A 201 25.00 -17.86 -4.15
CA LYS A 201 26.34 -18.31 -4.58
C LYS A 201 26.80 -19.60 -3.89
N PHE A 202 26.47 -19.73 -2.61
CA PHE A 202 26.81 -20.92 -1.84
C PHE A 202 26.03 -22.15 -2.32
N LEU A 203 24.71 -22.03 -2.39
CA LEU A 203 23.84 -23.13 -2.82
C LEU A 203 24.01 -23.48 -4.32
N ALA A 204 24.45 -22.54 -5.14
CA ALA A 204 24.85 -22.81 -6.52
C ALA A 204 26.13 -23.65 -6.59
N ARG A 205 27.06 -23.45 -5.65
CA ARG A 205 28.34 -24.17 -5.62
C ARG A 205 28.22 -25.52 -4.87
N TRP A 206 27.51 -25.52 -3.74
CA TRP A 206 27.29 -26.69 -2.89
C TRP A 206 25.77 -26.84 -2.65
N PRO A 207 25.09 -27.51 -3.57
CA PRO A 207 23.63 -27.57 -3.54
C PRO A 207 23.07 -28.46 -2.42
N ASP A 208 23.89 -29.34 -1.84
CA ASP A 208 23.52 -30.28 -0.79
C ASP A 208 24.68 -30.50 0.21
N LEU A 209 24.39 -31.15 1.33
CA LEU A 209 25.40 -31.41 2.36
C LEU A 209 26.49 -32.37 1.89
N ILE A 210 26.17 -33.34 1.02
CA ILE A 210 27.13 -34.33 0.54
C ILE A 210 28.22 -33.67 -0.28
N SER A 211 27.82 -32.85 -1.26
CA SER A 211 28.75 -32.06 -2.07
C SER A 211 29.56 -31.09 -1.24
N LEU A 212 28.97 -30.49 -0.20
CA LEU A 212 29.64 -29.56 0.70
C LEU A 212 30.69 -30.27 1.57
N LYS A 213 30.40 -31.46 2.08
CA LYS A 213 31.34 -32.27 2.90
C LYS A 213 32.51 -32.82 2.09
N ALA A 214 32.34 -33.03 0.78
CA ALA A 214 33.38 -33.44 -0.13
C ALA A 214 34.40 -32.33 -0.44
N GLU A 215 34.08 -31.07 -0.15
CA GLU A 215 34.93 -29.92 -0.44
C GLU A 215 36.00 -29.72 0.66
N LYS A 216 37.19 -29.25 0.28
CA LYS A 216 38.26 -28.88 1.21
C LYS A 216 37.89 -27.71 2.09
N SER A 217 38.11 -27.82 3.40
CA SER A 217 37.83 -26.71 4.35
C SER A 217 38.51 -25.39 3.99
N SER A 218 39.72 -25.44 3.38
CA SER A 218 40.39 -24.25 2.90
C SER A 218 39.66 -23.49 1.79
N ILE A 219 38.94 -24.23 0.92
CA ILE A 219 38.12 -23.67 -0.17
C ILE A 219 36.86 -23.05 0.39
N ILE A 220 36.20 -23.74 1.33
CA ILE A 220 35.01 -23.20 2.01
C ILE A 220 35.37 -21.94 2.80
N LYS A 221 36.48 -21.95 3.53
CA LYS A 221 37.02 -20.78 4.25
C LYS A 221 37.26 -19.59 3.31
N ARG A 222 37.93 -19.84 2.17
CA ARG A 222 38.16 -18.82 1.12
C ARG A 222 36.83 -18.27 0.57
N PHE A 223 35.83 -19.11 0.36
CA PHE A 223 34.52 -18.66 -0.11
C PHE A 223 33.89 -17.65 0.86
N TYR A 224 33.87 -17.95 2.16
CA TYR A 224 33.33 -17.02 3.15
C TYR A 224 34.12 -15.70 3.18
N THR A 225 35.43 -15.75 3.21
CA THR A 225 36.28 -14.53 3.27
C THR A 225 36.14 -13.67 2.00
N SER A 226 36.09 -14.27 0.81
CA SER A 226 35.89 -13.55 -0.45
C SER A 226 34.50 -12.93 -0.60
N ASN A 227 33.51 -13.40 0.18
CA ASN A 227 32.15 -12.83 0.23
C ASN A 227 31.92 -11.95 1.47
N GLY A 228 32.99 -11.44 2.09
CA GLY A 228 32.92 -10.39 3.12
C GLY A 228 32.77 -10.87 4.55
N TYR A 229 32.83 -12.17 4.82
CA TYR A 229 32.88 -12.68 6.20
C TYR A 229 34.30 -12.55 6.76
N ARG A 230 34.46 -11.67 7.76
CA ARG A 230 35.77 -11.37 8.40
C ARG A 230 35.96 -12.07 9.75
N ASN A 231 34.86 -12.55 10.37
CA ASN A 231 34.92 -13.22 11.66
C ASN A 231 35.42 -14.67 11.48
N VAL A 232 36.69 -14.92 11.80
CA VAL A 232 37.32 -16.23 11.66
C VAL A 232 36.68 -17.26 12.57
N ALA A 233 36.37 -16.92 13.82
CA ALA A 233 35.76 -17.83 14.77
C ALA A 233 34.38 -18.32 14.27
N LEU A 234 33.58 -17.43 13.65
CA LEU A 234 32.30 -17.81 13.04
C LEU A 234 32.48 -18.74 11.83
N ILE A 235 33.54 -18.52 11.03
CA ILE A 235 33.84 -19.38 9.89
C ILE A 235 34.26 -20.78 10.40
N ASP A 236 35.13 -20.85 11.41
CA ASP A 236 35.58 -22.09 11.99
C ASP A 236 34.43 -22.87 12.65
N GLN A 237 33.51 -22.18 13.34
CA GLN A 237 32.26 -22.79 13.84
C GLN A 237 31.44 -23.43 12.72
N ARG A 238 31.28 -22.71 11.58
CA ARG A 238 30.55 -23.24 10.41
C ARG A 238 31.23 -24.46 9.79
N LEU A 239 32.55 -24.47 9.72
CA LEU A 239 33.31 -25.64 9.26
C LEU A 239 33.10 -26.86 10.19
N GLU A 240 33.02 -26.65 11.49
CA GLU A 240 32.72 -27.73 12.44
C GLU A 240 31.28 -28.25 12.28
N ILE A 241 30.29 -27.36 12.08
CA ILE A 241 28.93 -27.74 11.73
C ILE A 241 28.91 -28.62 10.47
N ILE A 242 29.59 -28.20 9.41
CA ILE A 242 29.66 -28.99 8.16
C ILE A 242 30.26 -30.37 8.41
N LYS A 243 31.35 -30.46 9.18
CA LYS A 243 32.05 -31.68 9.45
C LYS A 243 31.22 -32.68 10.27
N THR A 244 30.54 -32.19 11.32
CA THR A 244 29.79 -33.02 12.27
C THR A 244 28.38 -33.36 11.79
N SER A 245 27.79 -32.57 10.86
CA SER A 245 26.44 -32.78 10.35
C SER A 245 26.26 -34.09 9.59
N ILE A 246 25.04 -34.64 9.64
CA ILE A 246 24.62 -35.83 8.90
C ILE A 246 23.54 -35.40 7.90
N ALA A 247 23.61 -35.92 6.66
CA ALA A 247 22.62 -35.66 5.65
C ALA A 247 21.28 -36.34 6.02
N ILE A 248 20.19 -35.58 6.00
CA ILE A 248 18.84 -36.08 6.26
C ILE A 248 18.27 -36.83 5.04
N GLU A 249 18.70 -36.38 3.83
CA GLU A 249 18.31 -37.03 2.57
C GLU A 249 19.58 -37.54 1.86
N ILE A 250 19.52 -38.75 1.37
CA ILE A 250 20.63 -39.40 0.67
C ILE A 250 20.25 -39.96 -0.70
N ASP A 251 18.94 -39.97 -1.03
CA ASP A 251 18.48 -40.40 -2.36
C ASP A 251 18.84 -39.33 -3.41
N PRO A 252 19.72 -39.66 -4.38
CA PRO A 252 20.16 -38.73 -5.39
C PRO A 252 19.02 -38.14 -6.24
N SER A 253 17.95 -38.91 -6.45
CA SER A 253 16.81 -38.47 -7.25
C SER A 253 16.04 -37.33 -6.54
N ARG A 254 15.80 -37.47 -5.25
CA ARG A 254 15.13 -36.47 -4.41
C ARG A 254 16.01 -35.26 -4.21
N ILE A 255 17.29 -35.44 -3.95
CA ILE A 255 18.26 -34.32 -3.86
C ILE A 255 18.27 -33.54 -5.17
N SER A 256 18.32 -34.20 -6.32
CA SER A 256 18.26 -33.56 -7.64
C SER A 256 16.98 -32.75 -7.86
N GLU A 257 15.83 -33.27 -7.44
CA GLU A 257 14.55 -32.57 -7.51
C GLU A 257 14.59 -31.27 -6.67
N TYR A 258 14.97 -31.39 -5.40
CA TYR A 258 15.01 -30.22 -4.51
C TYR A 258 16.03 -29.18 -4.93
N THR A 259 17.24 -29.59 -5.32
CA THR A 259 18.29 -28.66 -5.76
C THR A 259 17.87 -27.89 -7.02
N ARG A 260 17.25 -28.54 -8.01
CA ARG A 260 16.68 -27.88 -9.19
C ARG A 260 15.61 -26.86 -8.79
N LYS A 261 14.69 -27.23 -7.89
CA LYS A 261 13.64 -26.31 -7.39
C LYS A 261 14.23 -25.12 -6.66
N VAL A 262 15.18 -25.35 -5.75
CA VAL A 262 15.86 -24.27 -5.01
C VAL A 262 16.62 -23.36 -5.96
N LYS A 263 17.36 -23.88 -6.94
CA LYS A 263 18.07 -23.09 -7.95
C LYS A 263 17.12 -22.13 -8.67
N HIS A 264 15.99 -22.60 -9.20
CA HIS A 264 15.03 -21.76 -9.90
C HIS A 264 14.40 -20.70 -8.99
N ILE A 265 14.20 -20.98 -7.70
CA ILE A 265 13.70 -19.99 -6.75
C ILE A 265 14.76 -18.92 -6.46
N LEU A 266 16.02 -19.33 -6.28
CA LEU A 266 17.14 -18.41 -6.04
C LEU A 266 17.36 -17.44 -7.21
N GLU A 267 17.26 -17.89 -8.45
CA GLU A 267 17.31 -17.03 -9.65
C GLU A 267 16.24 -15.92 -9.62
N ARG A 268 15.01 -16.27 -9.17
CA ARG A 268 13.93 -15.28 -8.98
C ARG A 268 14.24 -14.29 -7.85
N ILE A 269 14.81 -14.78 -6.75
CA ILE A 269 15.23 -13.91 -5.62
C ILE A 269 16.32 -12.93 -6.08
N GLU A 270 17.29 -13.38 -6.87
CA GLU A 270 18.34 -12.52 -7.42
C GLU A 270 17.79 -11.47 -8.37
N LEU A 271 16.87 -11.86 -9.27
CA LEU A 271 16.19 -10.91 -10.14
C LEU A 271 15.44 -9.84 -9.34
N ALA A 272 14.64 -10.26 -8.34
CA ALA A 272 13.94 -9.35 -7.48
C ALA A 272 14.88 -8.39 -6.72
N ASN A 273 16.01 -8.90 -6.24
CA ASN A 273 17.01 -8.05 -5.57
C ASN A 273 17.56 -6.94 -6.51
N ARG A 274 17.80 -7.26 -7.80
CA ARG A 274 18.25 -6.25 -8.78
C ARG A 274 17.15 -5.22 -9.03
N GLN A 275 15.93 -5.67 -9.29
CA GLN A 275 14.77 -4.79 -9.55
C GLN A 275 14.45 -3.89 -8.33
N ILE A 276 14.48 -4.44 -7.11
CA ILE A 276 14.30 -3.65 -5.88
C ILE A 276 15.37 -2.55 -5.78
N LYS A 277 16.63 -2.86 -6.10
CA LYS A 277 17.70 -1.87 -6.08
C LYS A 277 17.51 -0.75 -7.12
N GLU A 278 17.05 -1.09 -8.30
CA GLU A 278 16.72 -0.13 -9.36
C GLU A 278 15.57 0.79 -8.94
N LEU A 279 14.51 0.21 -8.37
CA LEU A 279 13.38 0.97 -7.85
C LEU A 279 13.76 1.83 -6.64
N ASP A 280 14.69 1.39 -5.79
CA ASP A 280 15.24 2.20 -4.68
C ASP A 280 15.92 3.46 -5.20
N LEU A 281 16.66 3.38 -6.30
CA LEU A 281 17.31 4.54 -6.92
C LEU A 281 16.27 5.49 -7.53
N GLN A 282 15.32 4.97 -8.32
CA GLN A 282 14.25 5.77 -8.92
C GLN A 282 13.40 6.46 -7.84
N MET A 283 13.01 5.71 -6.80
CA MET A 283 12.24 6.22 -5.67
C MET A 283 12.98 7.36 -4.97
N SER A 284 14.29 7.22 -4.73
CA SER A 284 15.11 8.26 -4.10
C SER A 284 15.17 9.53 -4.95
N THR A 285 15.29 9.40 -6.27
CA THR A 285 15.30 10.55 -7.19
C THR A 285 13.99 11.30 -7.18
N VAL A 286 12.86 10.61 -7.45
CA VAL A 286 11.53 11.23 -7.50
C VAL A 286 11.13 11.79 -6.13
N PHE A 287 11.49 11.12 -5.05
CA PHE A 287 11.18 11.60 -3.69
C PHE A 287 11.86 12.94 -3.38
N LYS A 288 13.13 13.11 -3.76
CA LYS A 288 13.88 14.37 -3.54
C LYS A 288 13.36 15.56 -4.35
N GLU A 289 12.67 15.30 -5.45
CA GLU A 289 12.03 16.35 -6.25
C GLU A 289 10.70 16.85 -5.66
N HIS A 290 10.21 16.22 -4.61
CA HIS A 290 8.94 16.58 -3.98
C HIS A 290 9.15 17.68 -2.92
N GLU A 291 8.23 18.67 -2.87
CA GLU A 291 8.35 19.85 -2.00
C GLU A 291 8.58 19.53 -0.52
N ASN A 292 7.94 18.49 -0.01
CA ASN A 292 7.99 18.11 1.42
C ASN A 292 8.93 16.92 1.71
N TRP A 293 9.85 16.60 0.82
CA TRP A 293 10.68 15.41 0.98
C TRP A 293 11.56 15.44 2.24
N GLN A 294 12.11 16.61 2.60
CA GLN A 294 12.96 16.77 3.78
C GLN A 294 12.19 16.46 5.07
N PHE A 295 11.00 17.03 5.21
CA PHE A 295 10.12 16.77 6.35
C PHE A 295 9.91 15.26 6.58
N PHE A 296 9.55 14.52 5.52
CA PHE A 296 9.30 13.08 5.66
C PHE A 296 10.58 12.27 5.90
N ARG A 297 11.71 12.69 5.31
CA ARG A 297 13.01 12.04 5.51
C ARG A 297 13.48 12.12 6.97
N GLU A 298 13.19 13.22 7.65
CA GLU A 298 13.64 13.48 9.02
C GLU A 298 12.73 12.85 10.08
N LEU A 299 11.61 12.29 9.71
CA LEU A 299 10.75 11.57 10.63
C LEU A 299 11.46 10.36 11.26
N PRO A 300 11.40 10.18 12.60
CA PRO A 300 12.11 9.11 13.29
C PRO A 300 11.76 7.72 12.75
N GLY A 301 12.76 6.97 12.29
CA GLY A 301 12.59 5.62 11.76
C GLY A 301 11.90 5.51 10.39
N ALA A 302 11.67 6.62 9.68
CA ALA A 302 11.07 6.57 8.34
C ALA A 302 12.02 5.95 7.30
N GLY A 303 13.29 6.35 7.30
CA GLY A 303 14.31 5.82 6.40
C GLY A 303 13.96 5.97 4.91
N PRO A 304 14.83 5.47 4.02
CA PRO A 304 14.69 5.70 2.58
C PRO A 304 13.49 4.99 1.96
N SER A 305 12.98 3.94 2.58
CA SER A 305 11.85 3.17 2.08
C SER A 305 10.49 3.68 2.57
N LEU A 306 10.39 4.12 3.84
CA LEU A 306 9.11 4.50 4.43
C LEU A 306 8.80 5.99 4.27
N ALA A 307 9.81 6.87 4.23
CA ALA A 307 9.60 8.30 4.03
C ALA A 307 8.84 8.62 2.72
N PRO A 308 9.22 8.06 1.55
CA PRO A 308 8.44 8.24 0.32
C PRO A 308 7.00 7.69 0.42
N ARG A 309 6.83 6.54 1.06
CA ARG A 309 5.50 5.92 1.25
C ARG A 309 4.60 6.75 2.16
N LEU A 310 5.14 7.37 3.21
CA LEU A 310 4.41 8.27 4.10
C LEU A 310 4.00 9.55 3.38
N LEU A 311 4.88 10.12 2.56
CA LEU A 311 4.58 11.27 1.72
C LEU A 311 3.42 10.96 0.77
N CYS A 312 3.47 9.82 0.06
CA CYS A 312 2.38 9.37 -0.79
C CYS A 312 1.07 9.19 0.00
N ALA A 313 1.15 8.54 1.18
CA ALA A 313 -0.02 8.30 2.02
C ALA A 313 -0.71 9.63 2.40
N ILE A 314 0.04 10.62 2.86
CA ILE A 314 -0.49 11.92 3.25
C ILE A 314 -1.13 12.64 2.06
N ASN A 315 -0.42 12.70 0.91
CA ASN A 315 -0.93 13.40 -0.26
C ASN A 315 -2.15 12.74 -0.90
N MET A 316 -2.29 11.42 -0.76
CA MET A 316 -3.42 10.66 -1.30
C MET A 316 -4.58 10.52 -0.31
N ALA A 317 -4.46 11.03 0.91
CA ALA A 317 -5.56 11.04 1.86
C ALA A 317 -6.67 11.98 1.38
N PRO A 318 -7.95 11.54 1.35
CA PRO A 318 -9.07 12.38 0.93
C PRO A 318 -9.30 13.57 1.86
N GLU A 319 -8.96 13.42 3.13
CA GLU A 319 -9.09 14.43 4.16
C GLU A 319 -7.72 14.74 4.78
N ASN A 320 -7.36 16.01 4.88
CA ASN A 320 -6.09 16.46 5.46
C ASN A 320 -6.09 16.49 7.00
N ASN A 321 -7.18 16.04 7.65
CA ASN A 321 -7.26 15.96 9.11
C ASN A 321 -6.93 14.55 9.63
N ALA A 322 -6.41 14.48 10.84
CA ALA A 322 -5.94 13.22 11.43
C ALA A 322 -7.06 12.17 11.61
N GLN A 323 -8.32 12.59 11.86
CA GLN A 323 -9.44 11.66 12.00
C GLN A 323 -9.84 11.04 10.66
N GLY A 324 -9.88 11.83 9.59
CA GLY A 324 -10.09 11.34 8.23
C GLY A 324 -9.00 10.36 7.81
N MET A 325 -7.74 10.74 8.03
CA MET A 325 -6.59 9.84 7.80
C MET A 325 -6.70 8.53 8.58
N GLN A 326 -7.09 8.59 9.86
CA GLN A 326 -7.26 7.41 10.71
C GLN A 326 -8.30 6.44 10.14
N LYS A 327 -9.42 6.97 9.65
CA LYS A 327 -10.48 6.19 9.03
C LYS A 327 -10.00 5.60 7.70
N TYR A 328 -9.44 6.45 6.83
CA TYR A 328 -9.01 6.07 5.49
C TYR A 328 -7.92 5.00 5.51
N PHE A 329 -6.90 5.15 6.34
CA PHE A 329 -5.81 4.17 6.47
C PHE A 329 -6.16 2.95 7.32
N GLY A 330 -7.40 2.83 7.79
CA GLY A 330 -7.87 1.65 8.51
C GLY A 330 -7.29 1.47 9.92
N THR A 331 -6.72 2.53 10.52
CA THR A 331 -6.22 2.50 11.90
C THR A 331 -7.31 2.81 12.93
N ALA A 332 -8.45 3.37 12.48
CA ALA A 332 -9.63 3.58 13.32
C ALA A 332 -10.33 2.25 13.61
N PRO A 333 -10.65 1.95 14.89
CA PRO A 333 -11.47 0.79 15.22
C PRO A 333 -12.90 0.96 14.72
N VAL A 334 -13.54 -0.14 14.36
CA VAL A 334 -14.98 -0.21 14.09
C VAL A 334 -15.65 -0.76 15.32
N LYS A 335 -16.60 -0.01 15.88
CA LYS A 335 -17.43 -0.46 17.00
C LYS A 335 -18.74 -0.99 16.43
N GLU A 336 -19.11 -2.19 16.84
CA GLU A 336 -20.42 -2.78 16.59
C GLU A 336 -21.16 -2.94 17.91
N LYS A 337 -22.44 -2.62 17.90
CA LYS A 337 -23.32 -2.77 19.06
C LYS A 337 -24.56 -3.56 18.64
N SER A 338 -24.85 -4.60 19.40
CA SER A 338 -26.10 -5.35 19.28
C SER A 338 -26.70 -5.52 20.67
N GLY A 339 -27.80 -4.85 20.95
CA GLY A 339 -28.36 -4.75 22.28
C GLY A 339 -27.38 -4.14 23.28
N SER A 340 -27.09 -4.87 24.36
CA SER A 340 -26.12 -4.48 25.38
C SER A 340 -24.67 -4.86 25.05
N ARG A 341 -24.45 -5.71 24.04
CA ARG A 341 -23.13 -6.18 23.67
C ARG A 341 -22.43 -5.19 22.74
N VAL A 342 -21.20 -4.80 23.09
CA VAL A 342 -20.35 -3.93 22.27
C VAL A 342 -19.05 -4.66 22.01
N TRP A 343 -18.68 -4.80 20.72
CA TRP A 343 -17.39 -5.31 20.35
C TRP A 343 -16.68 -4.37 19.37
N THR A 344 -15.38 -4.50 19.29
CA THR A 344 -14.54 -3.64 18.47
C THR A 344 -13.67 -4.50 17.58
N HIS A 345 -13.72 -4.26 16.28
CA HIS A 345 -12.91 -4.98 15.32
C HIS A 345 -12.13 -4.05 14.39
N ARG A 346 -11.24 -4.64 13.61
CA ARG A 346 -10.42 -3.93 12.62
C ARG A 346 -11.32 -3.43 11.48
N ARG A 347 -11.02 -2.24 10.98
CA ARG A 347 -11.58 -1.74 9.73
C ARG A 347 -10.95 -2.49 8.55
N TRP A 348 -11.76 -3.24 7.82
CA TRP A 348 -11.31 -4.02 6.67
C TRP A 348 -11.25 -3.20 5.38
N ASN A 349 -12.18 -2.26 5.22
CA ASN A 349 -12.24 -1.37 4.06
C ASN A 349 -11.23 -0.23 4.23
N ALA A 350 -9.97 -0.50 3.85
CA ALA A 350 -8.87 0.47 3.89
C ALA A 350 -7.80 0.09 2.85
N PRO A 351 -7.10 1.06 2.25
CA PRO A 351 -5.99 0.79 1.34
C PRO A 351 -4.88 0.00 2.03
N ARG A 352 -4.76 -1.29 1.67
CA ARG A 352 -3.83 -2.23 2.33
C ARG A 352 -2.40 -1.71 2.39
N PHE A 353 -1.92 -1.11 1.29
CA PHE A 353 -0.57 -0.57 1.18
C PHE A 353 -0.30 0.53 2.22
N PHE A 354 -1.21 1.51 2.35
CA PHE A 354 -1.05 2.60 3.32
C PHE A 354 -1.27 2.13 4.75
N HIS A 355 -2.23 1.22 4.98
CA HIS A 355 -2.38 0.60 6.29
C HIS A 355 -1.09 -0.07 6.77
N GLN A 356 -0.42 -0.80 5.89
CA GLN A 356 0.85 -1.45 6.14
C GLN A 356 1.96 -0.41 6.38
N THR A 357 2.04 0.64 5.56
CA THR A 357 3.02 1.72 5.71
C THR A 357 2.97 2.34 7.10
N TRP A 358 1.77 2.71 7.57
CA TRP A 358 1.58 3.28 8.91
C TRP A 358 1.93 2.30 10.02
N GLY A 359 1.60 1.03 9.86
CA GLY A 359 1.92 -0.02 10.84
C GLY A 359 3.43 -0.29 10.96
N GLU A 360 4.12 -0.41 9.81
CA GLU A 360 5.57 -0.61 9.75
C GLU A 360 6.32 0.59 10.35
N TRP A 361 5.95 1.80 9.93
CA TRP A 361 6.59 3.00 10.45
C TRP A 361 6.33 3.22 11.94
N ALA A 362 5.10 3.05 12.41
CA ALA A 362 4.82 3.12 13.84
C ALA A 362 5.69 2.14 14.65
N GLY A 363 5.91 0.92 14.13
CA GLY A 363 6.78 -0.06 14.76
C GLY A 363 8.25 0.39 14.81
N LEU A 364 8.77 0.95 13.72
CA LEU A 364 10.15 1.45 13.68
C LEU A 364 10.33 2.72 14.51
N SER A 365 9.34 3.61 14.55
CA SER A 365 9.42 4.84 15.36
C SER A 365 9.60 4.56 16.85
N VAL A 366 9.19 3.40 17.34
CA VAL A 366 9.44 2.97 18.74
C VAL A 366 10.92 2.89 19.07
N GLN A 367 11.77 2.56 18.09
CA GLN A 367 13.22 2.46 18.28
C GLN A 367 13.95 3.80 18.12
N HIS A 368 13.31 4.79 17.49
CA HIS A 368 13.93 6.04 17.09
C HIS A 368 13.33 7.30 17.74
N SER A 369 12.30 7.15 18.56
CA SER A 369 11.63 8.26 19.25
C SER A 369 11.30 7.89 20.70
N ARG A 370 11.77 8.72 21.62
CA ARG A 370 11.57 8.50 23.08
C ARG A 370 10.10 8.48 23.47
N TRP A 371 9.32 9.45 23.02
CA TRP A 371 7.90 9.48 23.34
C TRP A 371 7.10 8.38 22.66
N ALA A 372 7.50 7.96 21.45
CA ALA A 372 6.84 6.85 20.74
C ALA A 372 7.09 5.53 21.47
N LYS A 373 8.30 5.30 21.96
CA LYS A 373 8.67 4.17 22.81
C LYS A 373 7.82 4.15 24.07
N GLU A 374 7.81 5.26 24.83
CA GLU A 374 7.05 5.37 26.06
C GLU A 374 5.53 5.14 25.83
N PHE A 375 4.98 5.73 24.75
CA PHE A 375 3.58 5.51 24.39
C PHE A 375 3.27 4.03 24.12
N TYR A 376 4.16 3.36 23.40
CA TYR A 376 3.99 1.94 23.08
C TYR A 376 4.08 1.08 24.35
N GLU A 377 5.06 1.32 25.21
CA GLU A 377 5.26 0.60 26.47
C GLU A 377 4.09 0.79 27.44
N GLN A 378 3.60 2.01 27.62
CA GLN A 378 2.39 2.27 28.40
C GLN A 378 1.15 1.59 27.82
N ALA A 379 1.02 1.52 26.49
CA ALA A 379 -0.08 0.80 25.87
C ALA A 379 0.01 -0.71 26.12
N LYS A 380 1.22 -1.28 26.10
CA LYS A 380 1.49 -2.69 26.42
C LYS A 380 1.20 -2.98 27.91
N ALA A 381 1.65 -2.12 28.82
CA ALA A 381 1.41 -2.24 30.27
C ALA A 381 -0.09 -2.25 30.61
N ARG A 382 -0.92 -1.53 29.82
CA ARG A 382 -2.38 -1.55 29.91
C ARG A 382 -3.03 -2.77 29.25
N GLY A 383 -2.29 -3.83 28.94
CA GLY A 383 -2.78 -5.07 28.35
C GLY A 383 -3.11 -5.01 26.84
N LYS A 384 -2.77 -3.93 26.12
CA LYS A 384 -3.05 -3.89 24.68
C LYS A 384 -2.13 -4.83 23.90
N GLY A 385 -2.69 -5.62 22.99
CA GLY A 385 -1.91 -6.42 22.06
C GLY A 385 -1.04 -5.54 21.15
N ARG A 386 0.09 -6.07 20.67
CA ARG A 386 1.09 -5.38 19.85
C ARG A 386 0.48 -4.54 18.72
N TYR A 387 -0.33 -5.14 17.88
CA TYR A 387 -0.92 -4.44 16.72
C TYR A 387 -1.92 -3.35 17.11
N THR A 388 -2.60 -3.50 18.24
CA THR A 388 -3.52 -2.47 18.77
C THR A 388 -2.73 -1.27 19.30
N ALA A 389 -1.61 -1.50 19.99
CA ALA A 389 -0.72 -0.45 20.44
C ALA A 389 -0.10 0.32 19.28
N LEU A 390 0.39 -0.39 18.22
CA LEU A 390 0.95 0.22 17.02
C LEU A 390 -0.08 1.04 16.23
N ARG A 391 -1.33 0.57 16.09
CA ARG A 391 -2.39 1.37 15.45
C ARG A 391 -2.70 2.66 16.21
N ALA A 392 -2.71 2.60 17.55
CA ALA A 392 -2.91 3.79 18.38
C ALA A 392 -1.73 4.76 18.24
N LEU A 393 -0.50 4.25 18.18
CA LEU A 393 0.71 5.05 17.93
C LEU A 393 0.68 5.68 16.55
N ALA A 394 0.31 4.93 15.50
CA ALA A 394 0.16 5.45 14.14
C ALA A 394 -0.82 6.63 14.10
N PHE A 395 -1.96 6.53 14.79
CA PHE A 395 -2.92 7.64 14.87
C PHE A 395 -2.33 8.86 15.61
N LYS A 396 -1.56 8.63 16.66
CA LYS A 396 -0.88 9.72 17.35
C LYS A 396 0.12 10.43 16.42
N TRP A 397 0.87 9.68 15.62
CA TRP A 397 1.74 10.23 14.58
C TRP A 397 0.97 11.01 13.50
N MET A 398 -0.17 10.50 13.04
CA MET A 398 -1.01 11.24 12.07
C MET A 398 -1.41 12.61 12.60
N ARG A 399 -1.73 12.72 13.89
CA ARG A 399 -2.04 14.01 14.53
C ARG A 399 -0.83 14.95 14.58
N VAL A 400 0.36 14.42 14.84
CA VAL A 400 1.61 15.21 14.85
C VAL A 400 1.92 15.71 13.45
N ILE A 401 1.92 14.82 12.46
CA ILE A 401 2.21 15.18 11.06
C ILE A 401 1.19 16.17 10.52
N ALA A 402 -0.11 15.93 10.73
CA ALA A 402 -1.15 16.85 10.29
C ALA A 402 -0.93 18.26 10.87
N ARG A 403 -0.55 18.36 12.14
CA ARG A 403 -0.26 19.65 12.78
C ARG A 403 0.98 20.31 12.21
N CYS A 404 2.07 19.57 12.00
CA CYS A 404 3.29 20.11 11.39
C CYS A 404 3.03 20.65 9.99
N LEU A 405 2.28 19.91 9.16
CA LEU A 405 1.93 20.34 7.81
C LEU A 405 1.00 21.55 7.80
N GLU A 406 0.02 21.60 8.70
CA GLU A 406 -0.90 22.73 8.86
C GLU A 406 -0.14 24.02 9.25
N THR A 407 0.81 23.90 10.17
CA THR A 407 1.60 25.05 10.67
C THR A 407 2.86 25.30 9.83
N LYS A 408 3.12 24.49 8.81
CA LYS A 408 4.34 24.55 7.97
C LYS A 408 5.63 24.54 8.81
N THR A 409 5.66 23.67 9.85
CA THR A 409 6.80 23.53 10.76
C THR A 409 7.34 22.12 10.68
N ASP A 410 8.66 21.97 10.82
CA ASP A 410 9.30 20.67 10.91
C ASP A 410 8.98 19.97 12.22
N TYR A 411 9.03 18.63 12.19
CA TYR A 411 8.89 17.84 13.40
C TYR A 411 10.11 18.01 14.30
N ASN A 412 9.87 18.36 15.55
CA ASN A 412 10.90 18.45 16.59
C ASN A 412 10.44 17.68 17.84
N GLU A 413 11.19 16.65 18.19
CA GLU A 413 10.84 15.76 19.31
C GLU A 413 10.88 16.47 20.65
N GLU A 414 11.87 17.33 20.88
CA GLU A 414 12.01 18.05 22.17
C GLU A 414 10.86 19.00 22.38
N LEU A 415 10.50 19.78 21.36
CA LEU A 415 9.33 20.67 21.42
C LEU A 415 8.04 19.89 21.64
N TYR A 416 7.92 18.71 21.03
CA TYR A 416 6.76 17.85 21.24
C TYR A 416 6.70 17.34 22.69
N ILE A 417 7.82 16.87 23.25
CA ILE A 417 7.93 16.42 24.65
C ILE A 417 7.61 17.57 25.62
N GLN A 418 8.16 18.76 25.38
CA GLN A 418 7.84 19.95 26.18
C GLN A 418 6.35 20.27 26.15
N SER A 419 5.73 20.17 24.98
CA SER A 419 4.28 20.35 24.82
C SER A 419 3.47 19.29 25.61
N LEU A 420 3.95 18.06 25.70
CA LEU A 420 3.33 17.01 26.52
C LEU A 420 3.45 17.33 28.01
N LYS A 421 4.63 17.81 28.48
CA LYS A 421 4.86 18.24 29.85
C LYS A 421 3.98 19.43 30.22
N LYS A 422 3.92 20.46 29.38
CA LYS A 422 3.06 21.63 29.60
C LYS A 422 1.58 21.29 29.75
N ARG A 423 1.10 20.29 29.00
CA ARG A 423 -0.28 19.81 29.05
C ARG A 423 -0.53 18.78 30.18
N ARG A 424 0.46 18.49 31.03
CA ARG A 424 0.42 17.46 32.07
C ARG A 424 -0.06 16.11 31.54
N SER A 425 0.40 15.75 30.34
CA SER A 425 0.03 14.48 29.72
C SER A 425 0.57 13.30 30.55
N PRO A 426 -0.23 12.24 30.79
CA PRO A 426 0.29 11.04 31.48
C PRO A 426 1.49 10.40 30.75
N LEU A 427 1.60 10.63 29.44
CA LEU A 427 2.74 10.18 28.66
C LEU A 427 4.05 10.88 29.07
N ALA A 428 3.98 12.08 29.62
CA ALA A 428 5.17 12.87 29.95
C ALA A 428 5.82 12.48 31.31
N GLN A 429 5.22 11.56 32.06
CA GLN A 429 5.72 11.18 33.39
C GLN A 429 7.10 10.51 33.35
N HIS A 430 7.44 9.86 32.26
CA HIS A 430 8.69 9.12 32.07
C HIS A 430 9.55 9.68 30.89
N LEU A 431 9.30 10.93 30.43
CA LEU A 431 10.02 11.59 29.33
C LEU A 431 10.91 12.74 29.79
#